data_9f650db1ddb45720bd88e77802bdc500
#
_entry.id   9f650db1ddb45720bd88e77802bdc500
#
_cell.length_a   1.000
_cell.length_b   1.000
_cell.length_c   1.000
_cell.angle_alpha   90.00
_cell.angle_beta   90.00
_cell.angle_gamma   90.00
#
_symmetry.space_group_name_H-M   'P 1'
#
loop_
_entity.id
_entity.type
_entity.pdbx_description
1 polymer ?
#
loop_
_entity_poly.entity_id
_entity_poly.type
_entity_poly.pdbx_seq_one_letter_code
_entity_poly.pdbx_strand_id
1 'polypeptide(L)'
;MYQVSARAVRPMNLTARSIQRATATAAAPLALTPLNAMSLRDQAYTLLKGAIAETDIYNPQQELRLDERQLISALGVSRTPIREALSLLEQEGFIRTVPRRGIYIIRKSKRQIIEMIQMWAALESMAARLATLHAPDDEIAKLRHLFDEFQNSPPSEHLDEYSDANIAFHTEVIRLGGSQTIIDATRNLLLHVRAIRRATITQMDRASRSIVDHLKIIEALEKRDTELAERLARQHTLDLGEHVDRYCDFLG
;
A
#
# COMPACT_ATOMS: atom_id res chain seq x y z
N MET A 1 78.61 51.44 -65.63
CA MET A 1 79.26 50.15 -66.01
C MET A 1 79.97 49.62 -64.81
N TYR A 2 79.45 48.69 -64.08
CA TYR A 2 80.14 47.64 -63.37
C TYR A 2 79.01 46.78 -62.66
N GLN A 3 78.86 45.55 -63.16
CA GLN A 3 78.04 44.51 -62.51
C GLN A 3 78.79 44.03 -61.28
N VAL A 4 78.04 43.90 -60.17
CA VAL A 4 78.47 43.11 -59.02
C VAL A 4 77.47 42.06 -58.72
N SER A 5 77.97 40.86 -58.87
CA SER A 5 77.25 39.56 -58.70
C SER A 5 76.82 39.40 -57.25
N ALA A 6 75.49 39.14 -57.02
CA ALA A 6 75.00 38.82 -55.74
C ALA A 6 75.00 37.29 -55.53
N ARG A 7 75.82 36.82 -54.57
CA ARG A 7 75.87 35.44 -54.12
C ARG A 7 74.63 35.11 -53.29
N ALA A 8 73.89 34.14 -53.72
CA ALA A 8 72.74 33.57 -53.01
C ALA A 8 73.17 32.88 -51.69
N VAL A 9 72.68 33.33 -50.57
CA VAL A 9 72.75 32.65 -49.28
C VAL A 9 71.56 31.70 -49.15
N ARG A 10 71.87 30.40 -49.02
CA ARG A 10 70.81 29.36 -48.77
C ARG A 10 70.31 29.52 -47.34
N PRO A 11 68.99 29.49 -47.14
CA PRO A 11 68.45 29.41 -45.78
C PRO A 11 68.56 28.01 -45.20
N MET A 12 69.07 27.89 -43.97
CA MET A 12 69.15 26.71 -43.16
C MET A 12 67.77 26.24 -42.77
N ASN A 13 67.37 25.05 -43.21
CA ASN A 13 66.12 24.38 -42.81
C ASN A 13 66.22 23.97 -41.33
N LEU A 14 65.59 24.73 -40.45
CA LEU A 14 65.27 24.33 -39.09
C LEU A 14 64.01 23.44 -39.13
N THR A 15 64.24 22.14 -39.02
CA THR A 15 63.17 21.16 -38.83
C THR A 15 62.46 21.44 -37.50
N ALA A 16 61.25 22.00 -37.60
CA ALA A 16 60.36 22.11 -36.45
C ALA A 16 59.98 20.68 -36.00
N ARG A 17 60.50 20.25 -34.86
CA ARG A 17 59.99 19.09 -34.14
C ARG A 17 58.57 19.38 -33.73
N SER A 18 57.62 18.72 -34.39
CA SER A 18 56.20 18.68 -33.97
C SER A 18 56.12 18.06 -32.58
N ILE A 19 55.85 18.86 -31.58
CA ILE A 19 55.41 18.39 -30.27
C ILE A 19 53.98 17.87 -30.49
N GLN A 20 53.84 16.56 -30.72
CA GLN A 20 52.54 15.88 -30.59
C GLN A 20 52.11 15.99 -29.15
N ARG A 21 51.18 16.93 -28.86
CA ARG A 21 50.38 16.89 -27.67
C ARG A 21 49.61 15.59 -27.69
N ALA A 22 49.95 14.67 -26.80
CA ALA A 22 49.11 13.53 -26.49
C ALA A 22 47.74 14.10 -26.01
N THR A 23 46.73 13.96 -26.87
CA THR A 23 45.35 14.17 -26.47
C THR A 23 45.01 13.11 -25.44
N ALA A 24 44.84 13.49 -24.17
CA ALA A 24 44.34 12.62 -23.16
C ALA A 24 42.99 12.07 -23.66
N THR A 25 42.96 10.79 -23.91
CA THR A 25 41.72 10.06 -24.25
C THR A 25 40.81 10.17 -23.03
N ALA A 26 39.79 11.03 -23.13
CA ALA A 26 38.75 11.10 -22.11
C ALA A 26 38.13 9.69 -22.00
N ALA A 27 38.18 9.11 -20.81
CA ALA A 27 37.55 7.83 -20.55
C ALA A 27 36.08 7.94 -20.99
N ALA A 28 35.62 6.98 -21.79
CA ALA A 28 34.22 6.92 -22.21
C ALA A 28 33.33 6.94 -20.96
N PRO A 29 32.27 7.75 -20.92
CA PRO A 29 31.36 7.76 -19.78
C PRO A 29 30.80 6.35 -19.59
N LEU A 30 30.86 5.84 -18.34
CA LEU A 30 30.27 4.56 -18.00
C LEU A 30 28.78 4.60 -18.33
N ALA A 31 28.32 3.73 -19.21
CA ALA A 31 26.91 3.54 -19.50
C ALA A 31 26.30 2.76 -18.34
N LEU A 32 25.75 3.49 -17.34
CA LEU A 32 25.06 2.91 -16.20
C LEU A 32 23.55 2.87 -16.49
N THR A 33 22.96 1.70 -16.30
CA THR A 33 21.50 1.56 -16.29
C THR A 33 20.99 1.95 -14.91
N PRO A 34 19.94 2.79 -14.79
CA PRO A 34 19.38 3.13 -13.48
C PRO A 34 18.94 1.87 -12.73
N LEU A 35 19.30 1.77 -11.45
CA LEU A 35 18.81 0.70 -10.59
C LEU A 35 17.32 0.94 -10.33
N ASN A 36 16.48 0.00 -10.77
CA ASN A 36 15.04 0.04 -10.58
C ASN A 36 14.66 -0.62 -9.23
N ALA A 37 15.31 -0.23 -8.16
CA ALA A 37 15.05 -0.73 -6.81
C ALA A 37 14.26 0.30 -6.02
N MET A 38 13.26 -0.18 -5.25
CA MET A 38 12.55 0.66 -4.27
C MET A 38 13.58 1.31 -3.34
N SER A 39 13.41 2.60 -3.05
CA SER A 39 14.27 3.29 -2.10
C SER A 39 14.19 2.64 -0.71
N LEU A 40 15.26 2.74 0.09
CA LEU A 40 15.23 2.24 1.49
C LEU A 40 14.11 2.90 2.31
N ARG A 41 13.75 4.14 2.01
CA ARG A 41 12.59 4.82 2.58
C ARG A 41 11.29 4.08 2.25
N ASP A 42 11.07 3.75 0.97
CA ASP A 42 9.82 3.14 0.52
C ASP A 42 9.71 1.68 1.03
N GLN A 43 10.83 0.97 1.10
CA GLN A 43 10.89 -0.35 1.72
C GLN A 43 10.58 -0.26 3.22
N ALA A 44 11.20 0.65 3.96
CA ALA A 44 10.94 0.86 5.38
C ALA A 44 9.46 1.28 5.62
N TYR A 45 8.93 2.19 4.81
CA TYR A 45 7.53 2.59 4.88
C TYR A 45 6.58 1.40 4.68
N THR A 46 6.79 0.56 3.65
CA THR A 46 5.96 -0.60 3.36
C THR A 46 6.00 -1.62 4.50
N LEU A 47 7.19 -1.91 5.02
CA LEU A 47 7.36 -2.85 6.14
C LEU A 47 6.72 -2.33 7.43
N LEU A 48 6.92 -1.06 7.76
CA LEU A 48 6.32 -0.45 8.95
C LEU A 48 4.79 -0.38 8.84
N LYS A 49 4.26 0.00 7.68
CA LYS A 49 2.82 0.04 7.44
C LYS A 49 2.19 -1.35 7.55
N GLY A 50 2.85 -2.38 7.01
CA GLY A 50 2.45 -3.77 7.14
C GLY A 50 2.45 -4.23 8.61
N ALA A 51 3.52 -3.95 9.36
CA ALA A 51 3.61 -4.30 10.79
C ALA A 51 2.52 -3.60 11.62
N ILE A 52 2.20 -2.34 11.32
CA ILE A 52 1.08 -1.64 11.97
C ILE A 52 -0.26 -2.32 11.64
N ALA A 53 -0.45 -2.76 10.40
CA ALA A 53 -1.68 -3.45 9.98
C ALA A 53 -1.90 -4.79 10.68
N GLU A 54 -0.82 -5.50 11.02
CA GLU A 54 -0.88 -6.76 11.77
C GLU A 54 -0.97 -6.57 13.29
N THR A 55 -0.71 -5.36 13.78
CA THR A 55 -0.81 -5.06 15.21
C THR A 55 -2.28 -4.93 15.61
N ASP A 56 -2.67 -5.54 16.74
CA ASP A 56 -4.00 -5.32 17.33
C ASP A 56 -4.06 -3.94 18.00
N ILE A 57 -4.21 -2.92 17.17
CA ILE A 57 -4.17 -1.51 17.60
C ILE A 57 -5.33 -1.13 18.51
N TYR A 58 -6.40 -1.94 18.57
CA TYR A 58 -7.58 -1.69 19.40
C TYR A 58 -7.58 -2.48 20.69
N ASN A 59 -6.60 -3.34 20.93
CA ASN A 59 -6.40 -3.97 22.23
C ASN A 59 -5.92 -2.91 23.26
N PRO A 60 -6.67 -2.69 24.36
CA PRO A 60 -6.29 -1.69 25.36
C PRO A 60 -4.95 -1.97 26.05
N GLN A 61 -4.52 -3.23 26.10
CA GLN A 61 -3.27 -3.65 26.73
C GLN A 61 -2.05 -3.56 25.79
N GLN A 62 -2.28 -3.32 24.49
CA GLN A 62 -1.21 -3.25 23.51
C GLN A 62 -0.46 -1.91 23.64
N GLU A 63 0.85 -1.97 23.85
CA GLU A 63 1.70 -0.79 23.76
C GLU A 63 1.83 -0.36 22.30
N LEU A 64 1.46 0.89 22.01
CA LEU A 64 1.47 1.44 20.66
C LEU A 64 2.64 2.42 20.43
N ARG A 65 3.65 2.40 21.29
CA ARG A 65 4.83 3.23 21.15
C ARG A 65 5.85 2.59 20.22
N LEU A 66 6.34 3.35 19.24
CA LEU A 66 7.43 2.98 18.35
C LEU A 66 8.75 3.57 18.85
N ASP A 67 9.80 2.75 18.92
CA ASP A 67 11.16 3.20 19.24
C ASP A 67 12.01 3.28 17.96
N GLU A 68 12.42 4.50 17.60
CA GLU A 68 13.22 4.76 16.39
C GLU A 68 14.53 3.95 16.37
N ARG A 69 15.17 3.73 17.52
CA ARG A 69 16.44 2.99 17.59
C ARG A 69 16.22 1.50 17.33
N GLN A 70 15.13 0.95 17.87
CA GLN A 70 14.76 -0.44 17.62
C GLN A 70 14.42 -0.66 16.14
N LEU A 71 13.70 0.28 15.50
CA LEU A 71 13.37 0.21 14.07
C LEU A 71 14.63 0.27 13.20
N ILE A 72 15.59 1.14 13.52
CA ILE A 72 16.88 1.23 12.84
C ILE A 72 17.64 -0.11 12.94
N SER A 73 17.69 -0.68 14.14
CA SER A 73 18.37 -1.96 14.39
C SER A 73 17.69 -3.12 13.67
N ALA A 74 16.36 -3.20 13.73
CA ALA A 74 15.57 -4.29 13.15
C ALA A 74 15.61 -4.30 11.62
N LEU A 75 15.57 -3.12 10.99
CA LEU A 75 15.56 -3.00 9.53
C LEU A 75 16.97 -2.89 8.92
N GLY A 76 18.03 -2.75 9.74
CA GLY A 76 19.41 -2.68 9.26
C GLY A 76 19.72 -1.47 8.38
N VAL A 77 18.98 -0.37 8.53
CA VAL A 77 19.12 0.84 7.72
C VAL A 77 19.50 2.05 8.57
N SER A 78 20.01 3.10 7.94
CA SER A 78 20.38 4.33 8.64
C SER A 78 19.13 5.10 9.13
N ARG A 79 19.37 6.13 9.96
CA ARG A 79 18.30 6.94 10.56
C ARG A 79 17.43 7.68 9.53
N THR A 80 18.02 8.18 8.47
CA THR A 80 17.32 9.02 7.48
C THR A 80 16.13 8.31 6.83
N PRO A 81 16.27 7.13 6.16
CA PRO A 81 15.14 6.45 5.56
C PRO A 81 14.05 6.06 6.57
N ILE A 82 14.41 5.75 7.83
CA ILE A 82 13.42 5.48 8.89
C ILE A 82 12.58 6.72 9.19
N ARG A 83 13.23 7.87 9.39
CA ARG A 83 12.52 9.13 9.68
C ARG A 83 11.64 9.59 8.54
N GLU A 84 12.10 9.44 7.31
CA GLU A 84 11.29 9.74 6.13
C GLU A 84 10.07 8.82 6.03
N ALA A 85 10.23 7.51 6.28
CA ALA A 85 9.12 6.56 6.33
C ALA A 85 8.13 6.89 7.46
N LEU A 86 8.62 7.21 8.65
CA LEU A 86 7.78 7.64 9.77
C LEU A 86 7.04 8.95 9.46
N SER A 87 7.68 9.90 8.78
CA SER A 87 7.02 11.14 8.35
C SER A 87 5.86 10.88 7.38
N LEU A 88 6.01 9.93 6.45
CA LEU A 88 4.92 9.52 5.55
C LEU A 88 3.77 8.87 6.33
N LEU A 89 4.07 7.98 7.27
CA LEU A 89 3.06 7.35 8.12
C LEU A 89 2.32 8.37 9.00
N GLU A 90 3.01 9.43 9.46
CA GLU A 90 2.41 10.52 10.23
C GLU A 90 1.51 11.39 9.35
N GLN A 91 1.92 11.73 8.12
CA GLN A 91 1.10 12.44 7.16
C GLN A 91 -0.18 11.67 6.78
N GLU A 92 -0.11 10.35 6.71
CA GLU A 92 -1.26 9.48 6.46
C GLU A 92 -2.11 9.24 7.73
N GLY A 93 -1.68 9.72 8.89
CA GLY A 93 -2.42 9.63 10.15
C GLY A 93 -2.41 8.25 10.80
N PHE A 94 -1.40 7.42 10.52
CA PHE A 94 -1.19 6.13 11.19
C PHE A 94 -0.43 6.25 12.50
N ILE A 95 0.46 7.23 12.58
CA ILE A 95 1.25 7.50 13.78
C ILE A 95 1.21 8.99 14.12
N ARG A 96 1.67 9.31 15.32
CA ARG A 96 1.86 10.68 15.80
C ARG A 96 3.16 10.79 16.57
N THR A 97 3.97 11.77 16.23
CA THR A 97 5.17 12.15 16.98
C THR A 97 4.81 13.11 18.09
N VAL A 98 5.05 12.72 19.34
CA VAL A 98 4.82 13.58 20.52
C VAL A 98 6.18 14.07 21.00
N PRO A 99 6.47 15.40 20.97
CA PRO A 99 7.76 15.95 21.38
C PRO A 99 8.17 15.46 22.77
N ARG A 100 9.41 14.95 22.88
CA ARG A 100 10.01 14.41 24.12
C ARG A 100 9.34 13.14 24.68
N ARG A 101 8.25 12.64 24.10
CA ARG A 101 7.54 11.44 24.55
C ARG A 101 7.70 10.25 23.63
N GLY A 102 7.88 10.47 22.32
CA GLY A 102 8.10 9.40 21.35
C GLY A 102 7.08 9.37 20.21
N ILE A 103 7.06 8.27 19.50
CA ILE A 103 6.21 8.05 18.34
C ILE A 103 5.16 7.01 18.74
N TYR A 104 3.91 7.27 18.41
CA TYR A 104 2.78 6.42 18.82
C TYR A 104 1.91 6.10 17.60
N ILE A 105 1.46 4.84 17.50
CA ILE A 105 0.41 4.44 16.56
C ILE A 105 -0.91 5.06 17.04
N ILE A 106 -1.70 5.62 16.11
CA ILE A 106 -2.94 6.34 16.42
C ILE A 106 -4.11 5.35 16.44
N ARG A 107 -4.83 5.30 17.55
CA ARG A 107 -6.18 4.73 17.61
C ARG A 107 -7.19 5.76 17.10
N LYS A 108 -8.12 5.30 16.28
CA LYS A 108 -9.28 6.11 15.88
C LYS A 108 -10.39 5.96 16.93
N SER A 109 -11.11 7.03 17.20
CA SER A 109 -12.29 6.96 18.06
C SER A 109 -13.42 6.16 17.37
N LYS A 110 -14.37 5.64 18.15
CA LYS A 110 -15.56 4.93 17.66
C LYS A 110 -16.27 5.73 16.54
N ARG A 111 -16.47 7.02 16.75
CA ARG A 111 -17.06 7.91 15.75
C ARG A 111 -16.25 7.95 14.45
N GLN A 112 -14.93 8.13 14.52
CA GLN A 112 -14.07 8.15 13.34
C GLN A 112 -14.09 6.82 12.58
N ILE A 113 -14.15 5.69 13.30
CA ILE A 113 -14.27 4.37 12.70
C ILE A 113 -15.58 4.22 11.94
N ILE A 114 -16.70 4.65 12.52
CA ILE A 114 -18.01 4.61 11.84
C ILE A 114 -17.99 5.47 10.58
N GLU A 115 -17.44 6.69 10.64
CA GLU A 115 -17.29 7.57 9.48
C GLU A 115 -16.41 6.91 8.38
N MET A 116 -15.34 6.21 8.76
CA MET A 116 -14.49 5.46 7.83
C MET A 116 -15.22 4.27 7.20
N ILE A 117 -16.02 3.54 7.96
CA ILE A 117 -16.85 2.44 7.45
C ILE A 117 -17.91 2.96 6.46
N GLN A 118 -18.55 4.09 6.74
CA GLN A 118 -19.49 4.72 5.82
C GLN A 118 -18.83 5.13 4.50
N MET A 119 -17.64 5.71 4.55
CA MET A 119 -16.87 6.02 3.36
C MET A 119 -16.49 4.75 2.59
N TRP A 120 -16.04 3.70 3.30
CA TRP A 120 -15.73 2.41 2.70
C TRP A 120 -16.95 1.82 1.99
N ALA A 121 -18.13 1.82 2.64
CA ALA A 121 -19.37 1.31 2.07
C ALA A 121 -19.74 2.01 0.76
N ALA A 122 -19.55 3.31 0.66
CA ALA A 122 -19.79 4.08 -0.56
C ALA A 122 -18.82 3.69 -1.69
N LEU A 123 -17.54 3.56 -1.38
CA LEU A 123 -16.50 3.22 -2.36
C LEU A 123 -16.61 1.76 -2.83
N GLU A 124 -16.81 0.83 -1.91
CA GLU A 124 -16.95 -0.59 -2.23
C GLU A 124 -18.24 -0.90 -3.00
N SER A 125 -19.34 -0.26 -2.66
CA SER A 125 -20.58 -0.42 -3.42
C SER A 125 -20.43 0.06 -4.87
N MET A 126 -19.73 1.16 -5.09
CA MET A 126 -19.41 1.61 -6.44
C MET A 126 -18.44 0.65 -7.13
N ALA A 127 -17.45 0.09 -6.43
CA ALA A 127 -16.56 -0.91 -7.00
C ALA A 127 -17.32 -2.18 -7.41
N ALA A 128 -18.25 -2.68 -6.58
CA ALA A 128 -19.10 -3.81 -6.93
C ALA A 128 -19.96 -3.53 -8.17
N ARG A 129 -20.54 -2.33 -8.27
CA ARG A 129 -21.23 -1.86 -9.47
C ARG A 129 -20.34 -1.95 -10.72
N LEU A 130 -19.15 -1.38 -10.66
CA LEU A 130 -18.19 -1.37 -11.77
C LEU A 130 -17.70 -2.78 -12.12
N ALA A 131 -17.52 -3.65 -11.13
CA ALA A 131 -17.15 -5.04 -11.35
C ALA A 131 -18.20 -5.80 -12.17
N THR A 132 -19.49 -5.58 -11.93
CA THR A 132 -20.55 -6.19 -12.75
C THR A 132 -20.54 -5.70 -14.20
N LEU A 133 -19.99 -4.52 -14.46
CA LEU A 133 -19.96 -3.92 -15.81
C LEU A 133 -18.70 -4.28 -16.59
N HIS A 134 -17.58 -4.46 -15.91
CA HIS A 134 -16.27 -4.46 -16.56
C HIS A 134 -15.36 -5.64 -16.20
N ALA A 135 -15.54 -6.31 -15.05
CA ALA A 135 -14.64 -7.37 -14.63
C ALA A 135 -14.86 -8.64 -15.50
N PRO A 136 -13.80 -9.41 -15.83
CA PRO A 136 -13.93 -10.70 -16.49
C PRO A 136 -14.69 -11.72 -15.63
N ASP A 137 -15.46 -12.62 -16.27
CA ASP A 137 -16.26 -13.64 -15.56
C ASP A 137 -15.38 -14.59 -14.74
N ASP A 138 -14.25 -14.99 -15.28
CA ASP A 138 -13.29 -15.85 -14.59
C ASP A 138 -12.65 -15.19 -13.35
N GLU A 139 -12.48 -13.89 -13.37
CA GLU A 139 -11.98 -13.14 -12.20
C GLU A 139 -13.06 -13.03 -11.11
N ILE A 140 -14.31 -12.79 -11.47
CA ILE A 140 -15.43 -12.79 -10.51
C ILE A 140 -15.60 -14.19 -9.89
N ALA A 141 -15.52 -15.25 -10.68
CA ALA A 141 -15.65 -16.62 -10.20
C ALA A 141 -14.60 -16.99 -9.15
N LYS A 142 -13.39 -16.42 -9.22
CA LYS A 142 -12.32 -16.63 -8.23
C LYS A 142 -12.71 -16.17 -6.83
N LEU A 143 -13.64 -15.23 -6.68
CA LEU A 143 -14.11 -14.80 -5.36
C LEU A 143 -14.69 -15.94 -4.52
N ARG A 144 -15.30 -16.94 -5.14
CA ARG A 144 -15.82 -18.12 -4.42
C ARG A 144 -14.73 -18.92 -3.75
N HIS A 145 -13.57 -19.05 -4.38
CA HIS A 145 -12.45 -19.82 -3.84
C HIS A 145 -11.91 -19.27 -2.53
N LEU A 146 -12.15 -17.98 -2.24
CA LEU A 146 -11.79 -17.41 -0.95
C LEU A 146 -12.54 -18.04 0.23
N PHE A 147 -13.66 -18.71 -0.04
CA PHE A 147 -14.54 -19.28 0.98
C PHE A 147 -14.69 -20.80 0.86
N ASP A 148 -13.91 -21.49 0.02
CA ASP A 148 -14.02 -22.92 -0.21
C ASP A 148 -13.80 -23.74 1.07
N GLU A 149 -12.89 -23.34 1.94
CA GLU A 149 -12.60 -24.01 3.20
C GLU A 149 -13.78 -23.96 4.18
N PHE A 150 -14.66 -22.97 4.06
CA PHE A 150 -15.79 -22.77 4.95
C PHE A 150 -17.08 -23.44 4.47
N GLN A 151 -17.06 -24.18 3.34
CA GLN A 151 -18.20 -24.93 2.85
C GLN A 151 -18.55 -26.13 3.74
N ASN A 152 -17.53 -26.73 4.38
CA ASN A 152 -17.66 -27.93 5.21
C ASN A 152 -17.38 -27.70 6.69
N SER A 153 -16.88 -26.52 7.06
CA SER A 153 -16.58 -26.11 8.43
C SER A 153 -17.11 -24.71 8.68
N PRO A 154 -17.82 -24.48 9.80
CA PRO A 154 -18.35 -23.15 10.06
C PRO A 154 -17.20 -22.15 10.31
N PRO A 155 -17.29 -20.90 9.85
CA PRO A 155 -16.27 -19.86 10.06
C PRO A 155 -15.91 -19.64 11.52
N SER A 156 -16.81 -19.98 12.45
CA SER A 156 -16.60 -19.88 13.90
C SER A 156 -15.51 -20.82 14.43
N GLU A 157 -15.18 -21.87 13.70
CA GLU A 157 -14.11 -22.81 14.08
C GLU A 157 -12.74 -22.39 13.54
N HIS A 158 -12.70 -21.47 12.55
CA HIS A 158 -11.49 -21.01 11.86
C HIS A 158 -11.51 -19.48 11.70
N LEU A 159 -11.56 -18.77 12.82
CA LEU A 159 -11.80 -17.33 12.85
C LEU A 159 -10.66 -16.50 12.24
N ASP A 160 -9.41 -16.93 12.41
CA ASP A 160 -8.26 -16.23 11.85
C ASP A 160 -8.23 -16.37 10.33
N GLU A 161 -8.41 -17.59 9.82
CA GLU A 161 -8.47 -17.90 8.39
C GLU A 161 -9.66 -17.18 7.74
N TYR A 162 -10.83 -17.19 8.42
CA TYR A 162 -11.98 -16.45 7.94
C TYR A 162 -11.75 -14.94 7.94
N SER A 163 -11.08 -14.41 8.94
CA SER A 163 -10.73 -12.98 8.99
C SER A 163 -9.89 -12.57 7.79
N ASP A 164 -8.92 -13.39 7.40
CA ASP A 164 -8.07 -13.13 6.24
C ASP A 164 -8.84 -13.26 4.92
N ALA A 165 -9.67 -14.30 4.76
CA ALA A 165 -10.55 -14.47 3.60
C ALA A 165 -11.54 -13.31 3.44
N ASN A 166 -12.13 -12.84 4.55
CA ASN A 166 -13.01 -11.68 4.59
C ASN A 166 -12.32 -10.42 4.08
N ILE A 167 -11.09 -10.15 4.53
CA ILE A 167 -10.32 -8.98 4.09
C ILE A 167 -9.92 -9.10 2.62
N ALA A 168 -9.49 -10.31 2.19
CA ALA A 168 -9.15 -10.59 0.80
C ALA A 168 -10.36 -10.35 -0.12
N PHE A 169 -11.56 -10.80 0.25
CA PHE A 169 -12.79 -10.58 -0.49
C PHE A 169 -13.06 -9.10 -0.75
N HIS A 170 -13.06 -8.27 0.28
CA HIS A 170 -13.31 -6.83 0.12
C HIS A 170 -12.25 -6.13 -0.73
N THR A 171 -10.98 -6.52 -0.56
CA THR A 171 -9.89 -5.98 -1.37
C THR A 171 -10.05 -6.36 -2.84
N GLU A 172 -10.48 -7.60 -3.10
CA GLU A 172 -10.64 -8.10 -4.45
C GLU A 172 -11.86 -7.49 -5.16
N VAL A 173 -12.99 -7.29 -4.47
CA VAL A 173 -14.15 -6.57 -5.03
C VAL A 173 -13.74 -5.15 -5.46
N ILE A 174 -12.94 -4.44 -4.65
CA ILE A 174 -12.44 -3.11 -5.01
C ILE A 174 -11.51 -3.18 -6.22
N ARG A 175 -10.62 -4.19 -6.31
CA ARG A 175 -9.73 -4.39 -7.47
C ARG A 175 -10.53 -4.66 -8.75
N LEU A 176 -11.52 -5.54 -8.67
CA LEU A 176 -12.40 -5.92 -9.80
C LEU A 176 -13.22 -4.75 -10.34
N GLY A 177 -13.52 -3.75 -9.50
CA GLY A 177 -14.13 -2.49 -9.95
C GLY A 177 -13.27 -1.69 -10.92
N GLY A 178 -11.96 -1.97 -11.01
CA GLY A 178 -11.03 -1.41 -12.01
C GLY A 178 -10.76 0.10 -11.89
N SER A 179 -11.27 0.77 -10.86
CA SER A 179 -11.07 2.21 -10.65
C SER A 179 -9.85 2.48 -9.77
N GLN A 180 -8.76 2.97 -10.36
CA GLN A 180 -7.56 3.33 -9.61
C GLN A 180 -7.85 4.36 -8.51
N THR A 181 -8.74 5.32 -8.77
CA THR A 181 -9.15 6.33 -7.78
C THR A 181 -9.82 5.71 -6.56
N ILE A 182 -10.69 4.70 -6.75
CA ILE A 182 -11.32 3.98 -5.64
C ILE A 182 -10.27 3.17 -4.88
N ILE A 183 -9.38 2.45 -5.58
CA ILE A 183 -8.28 1.68 -4.99
C ILE A 183 -7.40 2.57 -4.12
N ASP A 184 -7.02 3.75 -4.61
CA ASP A 184 -6.17 4.68 -3.87
C ASP A 184 -6.89 5.30 -2.66
N ALA A 185 -8.17 5.65 -2.80
CA ALA A 185 -8.97 6.19 -1.71
C ALA A 185 -9.21 5.17 -0.58
N THR A 186 -9.36 3.88 -0.91
CA THR A 186 -9.59 2.81 0.08
C THR A 186 -8.31 2.35 0.77
N ARG A 187 -7.13 2.56 0.16
CA ARG A 187 -5.84 2.06 0.68
C ARG A 187 -5.56 2.48 2.13
N ASN A 188 -5.85 3.72 2.50
CA ASN A 188 -5.63 4.22 3.85
C ASN A 188 -6.74 3.84 4.83
N LEU A 189 -7.96 3.65 4.31
CA LEU A 189 -9.08 3.16 5.12
C LEU A 189 -8.88 1.68 5.49
N LEU A 190 -8.33 0.89 4.58
CA LEU A 190 -8.20 -0.56 4.69
C LEU A 190 -7.52 -0.98 6.00
N LEU A 191 -6.47 -0.28 6.43
CA LEU A 191 -5.75 -0.63 7.64
C LEU A 191 -6.65 -0.59 8.88
N HIS A 192 -7.40 0.50 9.06
CA HIS A 192 -8.31 0.64 10.20
C HIS A 192 -9.52 -0.27 10.08
N VAL A 193 -10.11 -0.39 8.89
CA VAL A 193 -11.25 -1.30 8.63
C VAL A 193 -10.84 -2.76 8.87
N ARG A 194 -9.64 -3.17 8.44
CA ARG A 194 -9.07 -4.49 8.70
C ARG A 194 -8.94 -4.76 10.20
N ALA A 195 -8.33 -3.84 10.94
CA ALA A 195 -8.17 -3.98 12.38
C ALA A 195 -9.52 -4.08 13.12
N ILE A 196 -10.53 -3.31 12.70
CA ILE A 196 -11.88 -3.39 13.28
C ILE A 196 -12.58 -4.69 12.90
N ARG A 197 -12.49 -5.15 11.65
CA ARG A 197 -13.06 -6.44 11.25
C ARG A 197 -12.46 -7.57 12.07
N ARG A 198 -11.15 -7.60 12.23
CA ARG A 198 -10.45 -8.59 13.07
C ARG A 198 -10.91 -8.53 14.53
N ALA A 199 -11.03 -7.34 15.13
CA ALA A 199 -11.48 -7.17 16.50
C ALA A 199 -12.95 -7.54 16.74
N THR A 200 -13.79 -7.51 15.70
CA THR A 200 -15.24 -7.76 15.82
C THR A 200 -15.71 -9.11 15.30
N ILE A 201 -14.88 -9.82 14.52
CA ILE A 201 -15.29 -11.04 13.83
C ILE A 201 -15.71 -12.16 14.77
N THR A 202 -15.12 -12.21 15.97
CA THR A 202 -15.43 -13.18 17.02
C THR A 202 -16.71 -12.88 17.79
N GLN A 203 -17.34 -11.72 17.56
CA GLN A 203 -18.44 -11.26 18.36
C GLN A 203 -19.79 -11.71 17.75
N MET A 204 -20.69 -12.25 18.60
CA MET A 204 -22.10 -12.46 18.29
C MET A 204 -22.40 -13.15 16.92
N ASP A 205 -21.73 -14.26 16.63
CA ASP A 205 -21.90 -15.04 15.40
C ASP A 205 -21.73 -14.22 14.09
N ARG A 206 -20.87 -13.20 14.18
CA ARG A 206 -20.65 -12.29 13.08
C ARG A 206 -20.02 -12.98 11.86
N ALA A 207 -19.11 -13.92 12.08
CA ALA A 207 -18.46 -14.67 11.00
C ALA A 207 -19.47 -15.45 10.15
N SER A 208 -20.39 -16.18 10.78
CA SER A 208 -21.43 -16.97 10.08
C SER A 208 -22.41 -16.10 9.29
N ARG A 209 -22.75 -14.92 9.80
CA ARG A 209 -23.60 -13.98 9.05
C ARG A 209 -22.85 -13.35 7.87
N SER A 210 -21.62 -13.00 8.10
CA SER A 210 -20.78 -12.34 7.10
C SER A 210 -20.53 -13.22 5.87
N ILE A 211 -20.26 -14.52 6.05
CA ILE A 211 -20.06 -15.43 4.90
C ILE A 211 -21.31 -15.57 4.04
N VAL A 212 -22.49 -15.61 4.64
CA VAL A 212 -23.76 -15.66 3.90
C VAL A 212 -23.94 -14.41 3.03
N ASP A 213 -23.59 -13.26 3.55
CA ASP A 213 -23.70 -12.01 2.79
C ASP A 213 -22.64 -11.90 1.69
N HIS A 214 -21.41 -12.37 1.92
CA HIS A 214 -20.39 -12.45 0.88
C HIS A 214 -20.84 -13.34 -0.29
N LEU A 215 -21.40 -14.53 0.00
CA LEU A 215 -21.89 -15.43 -1.04
C LEU A 215 -23.03 -14.82 -1.86
N LYS A 216 -23.93 -14.05 -1.23
CA LYS A 216 -24.98 -13.29 -1.94
C LYS A 216 -24.41 -12.20 -2.83
N ILE A 217 -23.38 -11.49 -2.36
CA ILE A 217 -22.70 -10.46 -3.16
C ILE A 217 -22.04 -11.11 -4.37
N ILE A 218 -21.31 -12.22 -4.18
CA ILE A 218 -20.68 -12.98 -5.27
C ILE A 218 -21.72 -13.43 -6.29
N GLU A 219 -22.85 -13.99 -5.84
CA GLU A 219 -23.93 -14.42 -6.72
C GLU A 219 -24.49 -13.26 -7.57
N ALA A 220 -24.65 -12.08 -6.97
CA ALA A 220 -25.09 -10.89 -7.69
C ALA A 220 -24.04 -10.40 -8.72
N LEU A 221 -22.75 -10.47 -8.38
CA LEU A 221 -21.66 -10.16 -9.29
C LEU A 221 -21.62 -11.11 -10.49
N GLU A 222 -21.75 -12.43 -10.25
CA GLU A 222 -21.77 -13.48 -11.29
C GLU A 222 -22.96 -13.32 -12.23
N LYS A 223 -24.13 -12.97 -11.68
CA LYS A 223 -25.36 -12.72 -12.46
C LYS A 223 -25.35 -11.35 -13.17
N ARG A 224 -24.33 -10.55 -12.96
CA ARG A 224 -24.26 -9.18 -13.49
C ARG A 224 -25.44 -8.30 -13.06
N ASP A 225 -26.04 -8.62 -11.90
CA ASP A 225 -27.09 -7.78 -11.31
C ASP A 225 -26.46 -6.58 -10.60
N THR A 226 -26.25 -5.54 -11.39
CA THR A 226 -25.52 -4.36 -11.00
C THR A 226 -26.11 -3.65 -9.78
N GLU A 227 -27.46 -3.50 -9.75
CA GLU A 227 -28.11 -2.81 -8.64
C GLU A 227 -28.14 -3.65 -7.36
N LEU A 228 -28.32 -4.96 -7.51
CA LEU A 228 -28.29 -5.86 -6.37
C LEU A 228 -26.89 -5.97 -5.78
N ALA A 229 -25.85 -6.13 -6.60
CA ALA A 229 -24.46 -6.21 -6.15
C ALA A 229 -24.05 -4.95 -5.40
N GLU A 230 -24.34 -3.76 -5.95
CA GLU A 230 -24.11 -2.46 -5.30
C GLU A 230 -24.81 -2.36 -3.94
N ARG A 231 -26.09 -2.69 -3.90
CA ARG A 231 -26.91 -2.61 -2.68
C ARG A 231 -26.42 -3.56 -1.61
N LEU A 232 -26.14 -4.83 -1.96
CA LEU A 232 -25.67 -5.84 -1.02
C LEU A 232 -24.29 -5.49 -0.45
N ALA A 233 -23.35 -5.07 -1.28
CA ALA A 233 -22.00 -4.65 -0.83
C ALA A 233 -22.10 -3.46 0.14
N ARG A 234 -22.93 -2.46 -0.18
CA ARG A 234 -23.17 -1.30 0.69
C ARG A 234 -23.74 -1.72 2.04
N GLN A 235 -24.83 -2.51 2.02
CA GLN A 235 -25.51 -2.90 3.25
C GLN A 235 -24.60 -3.74 4.14
N HIS A 236 -23.94 -4.74 3.58
CA HIS A 236 -23.00 -5.60 4.32
C HIS A 236 -21.93 -4.79 5.05
N THR A 237 -21.39 -3.74 4.42
CA THR A 237 -20.39 -2.89 5.05
C THR A 237 -21.00 -1.94 6.08
N LEU A 238 -22.20 -1.39 5.84
CA LEU A 238 -22.90 -0.56 6.84
C LEU A 238 -23.31 -1.36 8.09
N ASP A 239 -23.64 -2.64 7.95
CA ASP A 239 -23.93 -3.54 9.07
C ASP A 239 -22.72 -3.69 10.02
N LEU A 240 -21.49 -3.59 9.51
CA LEU A 240 -20.29 -3.47 10.34
C LEU A 240 -20.34 -2.19 11.18
N GLY A 241 -20.72 -1.05 10.56
CA GLY A 241 -20.83 0.22 11.28
C GLY A 241 -21.85 0.18 12.41
N GLU A 242 -23.02 -0.42 12.16
CA GLU A 242 -24.03 -0.62 13.19
C GLU A 242 -23.56 -1.56 14.31
N HIS A 243 -22.83 -2.61 13.96
CA HIS A 243 -22.25 -3.51 14.95
C HIS A 243 -21.24 -2.79 15.84
N VAL A 244 -20.34 -1.98 15.23
CA VAL A 244 -19.37 -1.15 15.97
C VAL A 244 -20.09 -0.19 16.90
N ASP A 245 -21.15 0.47 16.43
CA ASP A 245 -21.91 1.43 17.24
C ASP A 245 -22.54 0.76 18.46
N ARG A 246 -23.10 -0.42 18.30
CA ARG A 246 -23.82 -1.12 19.38
C ARG A 246 -22.93 -1.85 20.38
N TYR A 247 -21.79 -2.39 19.94
CA TYR A 247 -21.05 -3.38 20.73
C TYR A 247 -19.58 -3.04 20.99
N CYS A 248 -19.04 -1.97 20.40
CA CYS A 248 -17.62 -1.66 20.51
C CYS A 248 -17.36 -0.44 21.41
N ASP A 249 -17.86 -0.45 22.65
CA ASP A 249 -17.62 0.65 23.60
C ASP A 249 -16.15 0.77 24.04
N PHE A 250 -15.35 -0.30 23.84
CA PHE A 250 -13.90 -0.29 24.09
C PHE A 250 -13.12 0.65 23.16
N LEU A 251 -13.76 1.19 22.13
CA LEU A 251 -13.12 2.12 21.19
C LEU A 251 -13.06 3.58 21.70
N GLY A 252 -13.66 3.88 22.82
CA GLY A 252 -13.56 5.16 23.54
C GLY A 252 -14.30 6.31 22.87
#